data_ddeac8b707e58b6f48f1ce2e17ef3641
#
_entry.id   ddeac8b707e58b6f48f1ce2e17ef3641
#
_cell.length_a   1.000
_cell.length_b   1.000
_cell.length_c   1.000
_cell.angle_alpha   90.00
_cell.angle_beta   90.00
_cell.angle_gamma   90.00
#
_symmetry.space_group_name_H-M   'P 1'
#
loop_
_entity.id
_entity.type
_entity.pdbx_description
1 polymer ?
#
loop_
_entity_poly.entity_id
_entity_poly.type
_entity_poly.pdbx_seq_one_letter_code
_entity_poly.pdbx_strand_id
1 'polypeptide(L)'
;HAPFTTGHCTACHDPHRSKLAKLLRAPSPDLCLSCHKEIGERMKTETVHPPAARDCVRCHAPHFASEKTLLARAPQKLCGDCHDLKAAEFSKAHLGIDPAAMHCVACHAPHSSKDPKLFREQQHAPFADRSCDECHAVERP
;
A
#
# COMPACT_ATOMS: atom_id res chain seq x y z
N HIS A 1 13.66 -6.41 6.94
CA HIS A 1 14.10 -6.29 5.55
C HIS A 1 15.44 -7.00 5.38
N ALA A 2 15.49 -8.02 4.52
CA ALA A 2 16.67 -8.91 4.44
C ALA A 2 18.00 -8.16 4.23
N PRO A 3 18.15 -7.21 3.29
CA PRO A 3 19.43 -6.51 3.13
C PRO A 3 19.89 -5.78 4.39
N PHE A 4 18.96 -5.23 5.17
CA PHE A 4 19.28 -4.56 6.43
C PHE A 4 19.69 -5.57 7.52
N THR A 5 18.91 -6.63 7.71
CA THR A 5 19.18 -7.62 8.77
C THR A 5 20.45 -8.44 8.54
N THR A 6 20.89 -8.55 7.29
CA THR A 6 22.15 -9.23 6.90
C THR A 6 23.34 -8.27 6.78
N GLY A 7 23.17 -6.99 7.10
CA GLY A 7 24.24 -5.98 7.06
C GLY A 7 24.69 -5.58 5.64
N HIS A 8 23.89 -5.91 4.60
CA HIS A 8 24.19 -5.53 3.21
C HIS A 8 23.80 -4.07 2.92
N CYS A 9 24.36 -3.13 3.69
CA CYS A 9 24.08 -1.70 3.57
C CYS A 9 24.37 -1.16 2.15
N THR A 10 25.39 -1.69 1.51
CA THR A 10 25.81 -1.30 0.16
C THR A 10 24.86 -1.78 -0.95
N ALA A 11 23.87 -2.60 -0.64
CA ALA A 11 22.80 -2.90 -1.60
C ALA A 11 21.99 -1.65 -1.97
N CYS A 12 21.86 -0.72 -1.02
CA CYS A 12 21.08 0.52 -1.19
C CYS A 12 21.94 1.78 -1.13
N HIS A 13 23.05 1.77 -0.38
CA HIS A 13 23.89 2.94 -0.14
C HIS A 13 25.27 2.78 -0.78
N ASP A 14 25.79 3.89 -1.34
CA ASP A 14 27.20 3.98 -1.71
C ASP A 14 27.94 4.71 -0.57
N PRO A 15 28.79 4.00 0.20
CA PRO A 15 29.41 4.57 1.39
C PRO A 15 30.43 5.67 1.09
N HIS A 16 30.93 5.76 -0.13
CA HIS A 16 31.96 6.72 -0.48
C HIS A 16 31.38 7.95 -1.16
N ARG A 17 30.48 7.77 -2.12
CA ARG A 17 29.98 8.89 -2.94
C ARG A 17 28.64 8.57 -3.61
N SER A 18 27.67 9.46 -3.47
CA SER A 18 26.43 9.48 -4.26
C SER A 18 26.00 10.93 -4.52
N LYS A 19 25.33 11.16 -5.64
CA LYS A 19 24.65 12.42 -5.94
C LYS A 19 23.29 12.51 -5.25
N LEU A 20 22.79 11.39 -4.68
CA LEU A 20 21.49 11.30 -4.06
C LEU A 20 21.61 11.47 -2.53
N ALA A 21 20.59 12.07 -1.93
CA ALA A 21 20.50 12.16 -0.47
C ALA A 21 20.64 10.79 0.18
N LYS A 22 21.16 10.77 1.41
CA LYS A 22 21.39 9.53 2.18
C LYS A 22 22.34 8.54 1.49
N LEU A 23 23.14 9.01 0.56
CA LEU A 23 24.09 8.20 -0.21
C LEU A 23 23.41 7.03 -0.97
N LEU A 24 22.17 7.19 -1.42
CA LEU A 24 21.47 6.16 -2.17
C LEU A 24 22.12 5.91 -3.53
N ARG A 25 22.13 4.67 -4.00
CA ARG A 25 22.69 4.24 -5.29
C ARG A 25 21.77 4.58 -6.48
N ALA A 26 20.48 4.63 -6.24
CA ALA A 26 19.47 5.02 -7.21
C ALA A 26 18.29 5.72 -6.50
N PRO A 27 17.47 6.52 -7.21
CA PRO A 27 16.28 7.12 -6.63
C PRO A 27 15.17 6.09 -6.37
N SER A 28 14.22 6.42 -5.50
CA SER A 28 12.94 5.72 -5.43
C SER A 28 12.09 6.10 -6.66
N PRO A 29 11.35 5.17 -7.28
CA PRO A 29 11.17 3.77 -6.89
C PRO A 29 12.24 2.82 -7.43
N ASP A 30 13.11 3.24 -8.35
CA ASP A 30 14.04 2.38 -9.11
C ASP A 30 14.92 1.53 -8.22
N LEU A 31 15.43 2.12 -7.13
CA LEU A 31 16.24 1.40 -6.15
C LEU A 31 15.50 0.18 -5.59
N CYS A 32 14.24 0.36 -5.22
CA CYS A 32 13.43 -0.70 -4.61
C CYS A 32 13.03 -1.76 -5.65
N LEU A 33 12.63 -1.32 -6.84
CA LEU A 33 12.18 -2.19 -7.93
C LEU A 33 13.32 -3.01 -8.55
N SER A 34 14.56 -2.65 -8.31
CA SER A 34 15.71 -3.48 -8.73
C SER A 34 15.66 -4.89 -8.13
N CYS A 35 15.08 -5.03 -6.94
CA CYS A 35 14.85 -6.32 -6.26
C CYS A 35 13.36 -6.72 -6.25
N HIS A 36 12.45 -5.75 -6.04
CA HIS A 36 11.00 -5.98 -6.02
C HIS A 36 10.41 -5.95 -7.44
N LYS A 37 10.96 -6.78 -8.33
CA LYS A 37 10.64 -6.78 -9.77
C LYS A 37 9.17 -7.06 -10.05
N GLU A 38 8.56 -7.97 -9.30
CA GLU A 38 7.14 -8.34 -9.47
C GLU A 38 6.22 -7.12 -9.30
N ILE A 39 6.48 -6.27 -8.30
CA ILE A 39 5.74 -5.03 -8.11
C ILE A 39 5.90 -4.12 -9.32
N GLY A 40 7.14 -3.96 -9.80
CA GLY A 40 7.45 -3.14 -10.98
C GLY A 40 6.75 -3.64 -12.25
N GLU A 41 6.71 -4.94 -12.49
CA GLU A 41 6.03 -5.51 -13.67
C GLU A 41 4.51 -5.31 -13.60
N ARG A 42 3.91 -5.51 -12.45
CA ARG A 42 2.47 -5.24 -12.27
C ARG A 42 2.14 -3.78 -12.52
N MET A 43 2.95 -2.85 -12.04
CA MET A 43 2.76 -1.40 -12.25
C MET A 43 2.78 -0.98 -13.72
N LYS A 44 3.36 -1.77 -14.62
CA LYS A 44 3.38 -1.47 -16.06
C LYS A 44 2.05 -1.77 -16.76
N THR A 45 1.26 -2.67 -16.21
CA THR A 45 0.07 -3.23 -16.87
C THR A 45 -1.23 -2.98 -16.10
N GLU A 46 -1.14 -2.48 -14.88
CA GLU A 46 -2.26 -2.28 -13.98
C GLU A 46 -2.49 -0.79 -13.67
N THR A 47 -3.65 -0.48 -13.10
CA THR A 47 -3.91 0.84 -12.51
C THR A 47 -3.01 1.01 -11.29
N VAL A 48 -2.13 1.99 -11.32
CA VAL A 48 -1.14 2.24 -10.28
C VAL A 48 -1.67 3.26 -9.27
N HIS A 49 -1.50 2.97 -7.99
CA HIS A 49 -1.71 3.97 -6.94
C HIS A 49 -0.62 5.06 -7.03
N PRO A 50 -0.96 6.33 -7.29
CA PRO A 50 0.03 7.35 -7.62
C PRO A 50 1.20 7.51 -6.65
N PRO A 51 1.02 7.42 -5.30
CA PRO A 51 2.14 7.45 -4.37
C PRO A 51 3.14 6.31 -4.56
N ALA A 52 2.65 5.09 -4.91
CA ALA A 52 3.49 3.91 -5.11
C ALA A 52 4.43 4.06 -6.31
N ALA A 53 4.01 4.78 -7.35
CA ALA A 53 4.83 5.07 -8.52
C ALA A 53 5.95 6.09 -8.27
N ARG A 54 5.94 6.78 -7.14
CA ARG A 54 6.85 7.91 -6.88
C ARG A 54 7.85 7.65 -5.78
N ASP A 55 7.37 7.17 -4.64
CA ASP A 55 8.21 7.08 -3.45
C ASP A 55 7.76 5.98 -2.49
N CYS A 56 8.50 4.88 -2.46
CA CYS A 56 8.22 3.74 -1.62
C CYS A 56 8.36 4.07 -0.12
N VAL A 57 9.31 4.94 0.24
CA VAL A 57 9.57 5.30 1.64
C VAL A 57 8.54 6.26 2.23
N ARG A 58 7.61 6.72 1.42
CA ARG A 58 6.44 7.44 1.91
C ARG A 58 5.55 6.55 2.79
N CYS A 59 5.52 5.27 2.46
CA CYS A 59 4.71 4.26 3.15
C CYS A 59 5.55 3.24 3.91
N HIS A 60 6.76 2.95 3.46
CA HIS A 60 7.62 1.92 4.01
C HIS A 60 8.84 2.48 4.73
N ALA A 61 9.21 1.87 5.86
CA ALA A 61 10.46 2.11 6.57
C ALA A 61 11.45 0.98 6.26
N PRO A 62 12.38 1.16 5.31
CA PRO A 62 13.16 0.05 4.73
C PRO A 62 14.16 -0.59 5.69
N HIS A 63 14.54 0.07 6.76
CA HIS A 63 15.44 -0.48 7.76
C HIS A 63 14.68 -1.28 8.81
N PHE A 64 13.72 -0.64 9.47
CA PHE A 64 12.94 -1.23 10.55
C PHE A 64 11.54 -0.60 10.63
N ALA A 65 10.55 -1.42 10.95
CA ALA A 65 9.21 -0.99 11.31
C ALA A 65 8.59 -2.00 12.28
N SER A 66 7.71 -1.53 13.15
CA SER A 66 6.87 -2.38 14.01
C SER A 66 5.70 -2.98 13.25
N GLU A 67 5.25 -2.32 12.19
CA GLU A 67 4.14 -2.76 11.37
C GLU A 67 4.56 -3.83 10.36
N LYS A 68 3.65 -4.74 10.04
CA LYS A 68 3.87 -5.76 9.00
C LYS A 68 4.23 -5.12 7.67
N THR A 69 4.99 -5.84 6.86
CA THR A 69 5.46 -5.39 5.54
C THR A 69 6.24 -4.08 5.58
N LEU A 70 6.86 -3.77 6.72
CA LEU A 70 7.65 -2.55 6.94
C LEU A 70 6.87 -1.26 6.72
N LEU A 71 5.57 -1.23 6.99
CA LEU A 71 4.84 0.03 6.96
C LEU A 71 5.35 0.96 8.06
N ALA A 72 5.53 2.22 7.73
CA ALA A 72 6.04 3.23 8.66
C ALA A 72 5.07 3.52 9.80
N ARG A 73 3.78 3.23 9.61
CA ARG A 73 2.70 3.41 10.59
C ARG A 73 1.55 2.45 10.29
N ALA A 74 0.63 2.30 11.24
CA ALA A 74 -0.59 1.53 11.05
C ALA A 74 -1.36 1.98 9.79
N PRO A 75 -1.91 1.04 8.99
CA PRO A 75 -2.54 1.33 7.71
C PRO A 75 -3.58 2.45 7.75
N GLN A 76 -4.45 2.47 8.77
CA GLN A 76 -5.51 3.48 8.89
C GLN A 76 -4.94 4.91 8.99
N LYS A 77 -3.86 5.09 9.77
CA LYS A 77 -3.18 6.37 9.90
C LYS A 77 -2.46 6.75 8.62
N LEU A 78 -1.80 5.77 8.01
CA LEU A 78 -1.03 5.97 6.79
C LEU A 78 -1.91 6.36 5.60
N CYS A 79 -3.03 5.67 5.42
CA CYS A 79 -4.01 5.98 4.37
C CYS A 79 -4.70 7.33 4.64
N GLY A 80 -5.07 7.58 5.90
CA GLY A 80 -5.75 8.80 6.33
C GLY A 80 -4.93 10.09 6.20
N ASP A 81 -3.61 10.00 5.98
CA ASP A 81 -2.79 11.19 5.70
C ASP A 81 -3.16 11.88 4.37
N CYS A 82 -3.76 11.13 3.44
CA CYS A 82 -4.12 11.63 2.11
C CYS A 82 -5.60 11.42 1.79
N HIS A 83 -6.24 10.39 2.35
CA HIS A 83 -7.64 10.09 2.15
C HIS A 83 -8.47 10.64 3.31
N ASP A 84 -9.45 11.46 3.02
CA ASP A 84 -10.40 11.91 4.04
C ASP A 84 -11.37 10.77 4.39
N LEU A 85 -11.01 10.03 5.44
CA LEU A 85 -11.78 8.90 5.93
C LEU A 85 -13.11 9.30 6.60
N LYS A 86 -13.35 10.60 6.80
CA LYS A 86 -14.58 11.14 7.38
C LYS A 86 -15.51 11.74 6.32
N ALA A 87 -15.07 11.82 5.07
CA ALA A 87 -15.88 12.33 3.98
C ALA A 87 -17.17 11.51 3.79
N ALA A 88 -18.27 12.15 3.44
CA ALA A 88 -19.55 11.50 3.22
C ALA A 88 -19.47 10.46 2.09
N GLU A 89 -18.70 10.76 1.04
CA GLU A 89 -18.46 9.85 -0.09
C GLU A 89 -17.70 8.60 0.36
N PHE A 90 -16.71 8.75 1.26
CA PHE A 90 -15.99 7.63 1.83
C PHE A 90 -16.92 6.74 2.65
N SER A 91 -17.70 7.34 3.55
CA SER A 91 -18.70 6.63 4.39
C SER A 91 -19.70 5.88 3.52
N LYS A 92 -20.27 6.54 2.50
CA LYS A 92 -21.20 5.92 1.56
C LYS A 92 -20.58 4.73 0.80
N ALA A 93 -19.34 4.87 0.34
CA ALA A 93 -18.64 3.80 -0.37
C ALA A 93 -18.35 2.58 0.51
N HIS A 94 -18.19 2.79 1.82
CA HIS A 94 -17.86 1.77 2.81
C HIS A 94 -19.03 1.43 3.76
N LEU A 95 -20.27 1.73 3.34
CA LEU A 95 -21.50 1.35 4.05
C LEU A 95 -21.58 1.87 5.51
N GLY A 96 -20.99 3.03 5.78
CA GLY A 96 -20.99 3.63 7.11
C GLY A 96 -20.10 2.93 8.15
N ILE A 97 -19.30 1.95 7.76
CA ILE A 97 -18.38 1.25 8.67
C ILE A 97 -17.33 2.23 9.19
N ASP A 98 -17.06 2.19 10.49
CA ASP A 98 -16.02 3.03 11.10
C ASP A 98 -14.64 2.71 10.49
N PRO A 99 -13.93 3.70 9.94
CA PRO A 99 -12.59 3.52 9.41
C PRO A 99 -11.60 2.90 10.40
N ALA A 100 -11.77 3.11 11.70
CA ALA A 100 -10.93 2.51 12.74
C ALA A 100 -11.05 0.99 12.80
N ALA A 101 -12.19 0.43 12.38
CA ALA A 101 -12.44 -1.00 12.31
C ALA A 101 -12.03 -1.64 10.98
N MET A 102 -11.62 -0.82 9.98
CA MET A 102 -11.31 -1.32 8.65
C MET A 102 -9.86 -1.77 8.51
N HIS A 103 -9.68 -2.87 7.79
CA HIS A 103 -8.39 -3.32 7.28
C HIS A 103 -8.27 -2.98 5.80
N CYS A 104 -7.94 -1.73 5.47
CA CYS A 104 -7.93 -1.19 4.10
C CYS A 104 -7.26 -2.13 3.09
N VAL A 105 -6.09 -2.67 3.45
CA VAL A 105 -5.32 -3.58 2.58
C VAL A 105 -5.86 -5.01 2.52
N ALA A 106 -6.91 -5.34 3.25
CA ALA A 106 -7.60 -6.61 3.06
C ALA A 106 -8.39 -6.63 1.74
N CYS A 107 -8.96 -5.48 1.37
CA CYS A 107 -9.75 -5.31 0.15
C CYS A 107 -8.98 -4.59 -0.96
N HIS A 108 -8.11 -3.63 -0.63
CA HIS A 108 -7.37 -2.84 -1.59
C HIS A 108 -5.93 -3.31 -1.76
N ALA A 109 -5.43 -3.25 -3.00
CA ALA A 109 -4.04 -3.48 -3.37
C ALA A 109 -3.32 -2.11 -3.51
N PRO A 110 -2.53 -1.69 -2.50
CA PRO A 110 -2.04 -0.30 -2.41
C PRO A 110 -0.95 0.06 -3.42
N HIS A 111 -0.41 -0.90 -4.15
CA HIS A 111 0.59 -0.62 -5.19
C HIS A 111 -0.06 -0.46 -6.55
N SER A 112 -0.75 -1.49 -7.01
CA SER A 112 -1.46 -1.52 -8.28
C SER A 112 -2.52 -2.63 -8.30
N SER A 113 -3.50 -2.51 -9.19
CA SER A 113 -4.53 -3.50 -9.43
C SER A 113 -5.09 -3.37 -10.85
N LYS A 114 -5.64 -4.44 -11.38
CA LYS A 114 -6.45 -4.40 -12.61
C LYS A 114 -7.74 -3.60 -12.42
N ASP A 115 -8.22 -3.51 -11.18
CA ASP A 115 -9.40 -2.72 -10.83
C ASP A 115 -9.04 -1.24 -10.66
N PRO A 116 -9.79 -0.29 -11.27
CA PRO A 116 -9.50 1.14 -11.16
C PRO A 116 -9.67 1.72 -9.76
N LYS A 117 -10.36 1.04 -8.85
CA LYS A 117 -10.48 1.39 -7.43
C LYS A 117 -9.49 0.62 -6.56
N LEU A 118 -8.53 -0.03 -7.19
CA LEU A 118 -7.47 -0.81 -6.56
C LEU A 118 -7.99 -1.97 -5.70
N PHE A 119 -9.11 -2.58 -6.04
CA PHE A 119 -9.52 -3.81 -5.37
C PHE A 119 -8.56 -4.95 -5.69
N ARG A 120 -8.41 -5.86 -4.73
CA ARG A 120 -7.70 -7.11 -4.95
C ARG A 120 -8.43 -7.96 -6.00
N GLU A 121 -7.69 -8.73 -6.78
CA GLU A 121 -8.22 -9.56 -7.85
C GLU A 121 -9.17 -10.65 -7.34
N GLN A 122 -8.86 -11.24 -6.18
CA GLN A 122 -9.72 -12.22 -5.56
C GLN A 122 -10.66 -11.54 -4.57
N GLN A 123 -11.94 -11.56 -4.88
CA GLN A 123 -13.01 -11.06 -4.03
C GLN A 123 -14.01 -12.19 -3.79
N HIS A 124 -14.57 -12.23 -2.59
CA HIS A 124 -15.69 -13.13 -2.27
C HIS A 124 -16.93 -12.66 -3.01
N ALA A 125 -17.65 -13.56 -3.68
CA ALA A 125 -18.76 -13.18 -4.56
C ALA A 125 -19.81 -12.29 -3.88
N PRO A 126 -20.38 -12.60 -2.70
CA PRO A 126 -21.32 -11.73 -2.03
C PRO A 126 -20.78 -10.32 -1.74
N PHE A 127 -19.47 -10.21 -1.47
CA PHE A 127 -18.82 -8.90 -1.31
C PHE A 127 -18.74 -8.14 -2.65
N ALA A 128 -18.35 -8.81 -3.73
CA ALA A 128 -18.25 -8.21 -5.05
C ALA A 128 -19.62 -7.74 -5.57
N ASP A 129 -20.67 -8.54 -5.31
CA ASP A 129 -22.04 -8.28 -5.72
C ASP A 129 -22.81 -7.38 -4.74
N ARG A 130 -22.18 -7.00 -3.62
CA ARG A 130 -22.78 -6.23 -2.52
C ARG A 130 -24.01 -6.89 -1.91
N SER A 131 -24.08 -8.21 -1.94
CA SER A 131 -25.14 -9.04 -1.32
C SER A 131 -24.84 -9.26 0.17
N CYS A 132 -24.74 -8.16 0.93
CA CYS A 132 -24.34 -8.21 2.34
C CYS A 132 -25.34 -8.97 3.21
N ASP A 133 -26.61 -8.97 2.81
CA ASP A 133 -27.74 -9.64 3.46
C ASP A 133 -27.67 -11.17 3.38
N GLU A 134 -26.84 -11.75 2.51
CA GLU A 134 -26.62 -13.19 2.50
C GLU A 134 -25.91 -13.71 3.75
N CYS A 135 -25.14 -12.86 4.43
CA CYS A 135 -24.35 -13.25 5.61
C CYS A 135 -24.63 -12.36 6.84
N HIS A 136 -25.11 -11.16 6.63
CA HIS A 136 -25.38 -10.17 7.68
C HIS A 136 -26.86 -9.79 7.68
N ALA A 137 -27.50 -9.82 8.87
CA ALA A 137 -28.80 -9.18 9.04
C ALA A 137 -28.62 -7.66 8.98
N VAL A 138 -28.65 -7.10 7.77
CA VAL A 138 -28.52 -5.66 7.58
C VAL A 138 -29.93 -5.04 7.62
N GLU A 139 -30.26 -4.37 8.70
CA GLU A 139 -31.36 -3.40 8.65
C GLU A 139 -30.94 -2.28 7.71
N ARG A 140 -31.55 -2.24 6.53
CA ARG A 140 -31.35 -1.10 5.61
C ARG A 140 -32.08 0.09 6.19
N PRO A 141 -31.42 1.25 6.33
CA PRO A 141 -32.08 2.47 6.75
C PRO A 141 -33.10 2.94 5.71
#